data_4dbfc8bb0e2ee5ac1ccb4c5861b6e178
#
_entry.id   4dbfc8bb0e2ee5ac1ccb4c5861b6e178
#
_cell.length_a   1.000
_cell.length_b   1.000
_cell.length_c   1.000
_cell.angle_alpha   90.00
_cell.angle_beta   90.00
_cell.angle_gamma   90.00
#
_symmetry.space_group_name_H-M   'P 1'
#
loop_
_entity.id
_entity.type
_entity.pdbx_description
1 polymer ?
#
loop_
_entity_poly.entity_id
_entity_poly.type
_entity_poly.pdbx_seq_one_letter_code
_entity_poly.pdbx_strand_id
1 'polypeptide(L)'
;MIDRLQTLMHRLTDNTVLADLLDPVSRAVARVRHATVGRTLTMPDFIALGVLRQLQGMPTLREQVQTLLHLDPETAARGPLARSTWSDALASPSREAVLRDLVPALVQETLAVLPDRLAGIPGLGERPVRAIDGTYQAESAHCRRCTPRQGGEDNPKGHALLSFYNLRLGVPEDVRVDTRSRHETRILRDYDQEPQALTRARRGLWLVDRAFIDAPFWDAKQRALRMTMITRMKSNPCVDSTEGLPIAADPANEGVIRDLRVTLTSSQATWRLITYRAR
;
A
#
# COMPACT_ATOMS: atom_id res chain seq x y z
N MET A 1 3.84 -28.46 -0.63
CA MET A 1 3.50 -27.22 0.11
C MET A 1 2.60 -26.32 -0.73
N ILE A 2 2.97 -26.04 -1.98
CA ILE A 2 2.15 -25.30 -2.97
C ILE A 2 0.82 -26.01 -3.19
N ASP A 3 0.83 -27.36 -3.32
CA ASP A 3 -0.38 -28.17 -3.51
C ASP A 3 -1.44 -28.00 -2.40
N ARG A 4 -1.04 -27.71 -1.18
CA ARG A 4 -2.00 -27.51 -0.07
C ARG A 4 -2.74 -26.20 -0.14
N LEU A 5 -2.04 -25.12 -0.49
CA LEU A 5 -2.67 -23.81 -0.66
C LEU A 5 -3.64 -23.86 -1.85
N GLN A 6 -3.23 -24.50 -2.95
CA GLN A 6 -4.07 -24.72 -4.11
C GLN A 6 -5.26 -25.63 -3.78
N THR A 7 -5.04 -26.73 -3.04
CA THR A 7 -6.12 -27.63 -2.62
C THR A 7 -7.12 -26.96 -1.70
N LEU A 8 -6.63 -26.17 -0.72
CA LEU A 8 -7.49 -25.40 0.18
C LEU A 8 -8.33 -24.39 -0.62
N MET A 9 -7.72 -23.71 -1.55
CA MET A 9 -8.37 -22.69 -2.36
C MET A 9 -9.34 -23.28 -3.39
N HIS A 10 -9.02 -24.41 -4.02
CA HIS A 10 -9.96 -25.14 -4.89
C HIS A 10 -11.20 -25.60 -4.11
N ARG A 11 -11.04 -26.10 -2.90
CA ARG A 11 -12.16 -26.52 -2.05
C ARG A 11 -13.04 -25.35 -1.58
N LEU A 12 -12.45 -24.13 -1.50
CA LEU A 12 -13.16 -22.96 -1.01
C LEU A 12 -14.04 -22.28 -2.07
N THR A 13 -13.76 -22.51 -3.34
CA THR A 13 -14.37 -21.65 -4.36
C THR A 13 -14.95 -22.38 -5.56
N ASP A 14 -14.63 -23.63 -5.83
CA ASP A 14 -14.93 -24.29 -7.11
C ASP A 14 -14.67 -23.37 -8.34
N ASN A 15 -13.84 -22.35 -8.16
CA ASN A 15 -13.69 -21.23 -9.09
C ASN A 15 -12.24 -21.18 -9.58
N THR A 16 -12.02 -21.62 -10.81
CA THR A 16 -10.73 -21.59 -11.51
C THR A 16 -10.10 -20.18 -11.52
N VAL A 17 -10.91 -19.13 -11.56
CA VAL A 17 -10.45 -17.73 -11.56
C VAL A 17 -9.73 -17.38 -10.24
N LEU A 18 -10.17 -17.92 -9.12
CA LEU A 18 -9.52 -17.65 -7.84
C LEU A 18 -8.22 -18.44 -7.68
N ALA A 19 -8.15 -19.66 -8.23
CA ALA A 19 -6.93 -20.44 -8.27
C ALA A 19 -5.84 -19.72 -9.08
N ASP A 20 -6.20 -19.15 -10.23
CA ASP A 20 -5.28 -18.37 -11.08
C ASP A 20 -4.81 -17.09 -10.39
N LEU A 21 -5.68 -16.41 -9.63
CA LEU A 21 -5.32 -15.24 -8.83
C LEU A 21 -4.35 -15.55 -7.69
N LEU A 22 -4.38 -16.77 -7.16
CA LEU A 22 -3.58 -17.18 -6.01
C LEU A 22 -2.30 -17.91 -6.37
N ASP A 23 -2.16 -18.33 -7.61
CA ASP A 23 -0.92 -18.92 -8.09
C ASP A 23 0.28 -17.97 -7.96
N PRO A 24 0.19 -16.64 -8.26
CA PRO A 24 1.23 -15.67 -7.93
C PRO A 24 1.56 -15.61 -6.44
N VAL A 25 0.55 -15.69 -5.57
CA VAL A 25 0.77 -15.72 -4.11
C VAL A 25 1.55 -16.95 -3.71
N SER A 26 1.19 -18.11 -4.23
CA SER A 26 1.86 -19.39 -3.97
C SER A 26 3.32 -19.35 -4.42
N ARG A 27 3.60 -18.81 -5.60
CA ARG A 27 4.97 -18.62 -6.11
C ARG A 27 5.77 -17.64 -5.26
N ALA A 28 5.18 -16.51 -4.86
CA ALA A 28 5.82 -15.53 -4.00
C ALA A 28 6.15 -16.11 -2.63
N VAL A 29 5.22 -16.85 -2.01
CA VAL A 29 5.44 -17.55 -0.74
C VAL A 29 6.59 -18.56 -0.85
N ALA A 30 6.69 -19.28 -1.97
CA ALA A 30 7.77 -20.25 -2.21
C ALA A 30 9.15 -19.58 -2.31
N ARG A 31 9.23 -18.32 -2.77
CA ARG A 31 10.48 -17.56 -2.89
C ARG A 31 10.97 -16.98 -1.59
N VAL A 32 10.07 -16.67 -0.66
CA VAL A 32 10.42 -16.11 0.62
C VAL A 32 10.99 -17.22 1.52
N ARG A 33 12.27 -17.13 1.89
CA ARG A 33 12.91 -18.11 2.78
C ARG A 33 12.31 -18.01 4.17
N HIS A 34 11.66 -19.08 4.60
CA HIS A 34 11.08 -19.15 5.95
C HIS A 34 11.96 -19.94 6.90
N ALA A 35 12.20 -19.41 8.07
CA ALA A 35 12.34 -20.27 9.23
C ALA A 35 10.98 -20.97 9.45
N THR A 36 11.00 -22.27 9.70
CA THR A 36 9.80 -23.07 10.01
C THR A 36 9.13 -22.50 11.26
N VAL A 37 8.16 -21.64 11.07
CA VAL A 37 7.43 -20.97 12.15
C VAL A 37 6.15 -21.75 12.44
N GLY A 38 6.17 -22.46 13.57
CA GLY A 38 5.00 -23.14 14.14
C GLY A 38 4.69 -24.52 13.53
N ARG A 39 4.44 -25.50 14.41
CA ARG A 39 4.06 -26.86 14.02
C ARG A 39 2.56 -26.98 13.69
N THR A 40 1.73 -26.18 14.33
CA THR A 40 0.27 -26.29 14.26
C THR A 40 -0.34 -25.42 13.15
N LEU A 41 0.19 -24.23 12.94
CA LEU A 41 -0.25 -23.30 11.89
C LEU A 41 0.97 -22.94 11.05
N THR A 42 1.06 -23.48 9.84
CA THR A 42 2.16 -23.17 8.93
C THR A 42 2.03 -21.75 8.38
N MET A 43 3.09 -21.23 7.75
CA MET A 43 3.04 -19.90 7.16
C MET A 43 2.08 -19.81 5.96
N PRO A 44 2.07 -20.80 5.04
CA PRO A 44 1.05 -20.85 3.98
C PRO A 44 -0.38 -20.88 4.51
N ASP A 45 -0.66 -21.71 5.51
CA ASP A 45 -1.99 -21.78 6.13
C ASP A 45 -2.37 -20.42 6.75
N PHE A 46 -1.43 -19.77 7.45
CA PHE A 46 -1.65 -18.44 8.04
C PHE A 46 -2.01 -17.38 6.99
N ILE A 47 -1.30 -17.36 5.86
CA ILE A 47 -1.58 -16.42 4.77
C ILE A 47 -2.93 -16.73 4.12
N ALA A 48 -3.19 -18.00 3.79
CA ALA A 48 -4.46 -18.42 3.19
C ALA A 48 -5.65 -18.02 4.06
N LEU A 49 -5.55 -18.23 5.37
CA LEU A 49 -6.57 -17.87 6.34
C LEU A 49 -6.77 -16.36 6.44
N GLY A 50 -5.68 -15.58 6.39
CA GLY A 50 -5.74 -14.13 6.37
C GLY A 50 -6.45 -13.61 5.13
N VAL A 51 -6.11 -14.11 3.96
CA VAL A 51 -6.76 -13.76 2.68
C VAL A 51 -8.24 -14.14 2.72
N LEU A 52 -8.56 -15.35 3.15
CA LEU A 52 -9.93 -15.82 3.26
C LEU A 52 -10.79 -14.94 4.17
N ARG A 53 -10.24 -14.55 5.31
CA ARG A 53 -10.91 -13.64 6.23
C ARG A 53 -11.30 -12.33 5.56
N GLN A 54 -10.40 -11.77 4.76
CA GLN A 54 -10.67 -10.51 4.05
C GLN A 54 -11.72 -10.69 2.94
N LEU A 55 -11.62 -11.76 2.17
CA LEU A 55 -12.55 -12.03 1.06
C LEU A 55 -13.97 -12.33 1.55
N GLN A 56 -14.12 -13.00 2.68
CA GLN A 56 -15.44 -13.37 3.25
C GLN A 56 -15.99 -12.32 4.23
N GLY A 57 -15.22 -11.26 4.51
CA GLY A 57 -15.67 -10.20 5.42
C GLY A 57 -15.93 -10.69 6.85
N MET A 58 -15.23 -11.72 7.31
CA MET A 58 -15.45 -12.32 8.64
C MET A 58 -15.09 -11.35 9.77
N PRO A 59 -16.07 -10.91 10.58
CA PRO A 59 -15.85 -9.85 11.57
C PRO A 59 -15.07 -10.33 12.78
N THR A 60 -15.14 -11.64 13.11
CA THR A 60 -14.53 -12.16 14.32
C THR A 60 -13.56 -13.32 14.09
N LEU A 61 -12.54 -13.42 14.97
CA LEU A 61 -11.61 -14.56 14.96
C LEU A 61 -12.32 -15.89 15.28
N ARG A 62 -13.39 -15.85 16.07
CA ARG A 62 -14.17 -17.05 16.41
C ARG A 62 -14.87 -17.61 15.18
N GLU A 63 -15.50 -16.76 14.41
CA GLU A 63 -16.19 -17.14 13.18
C GLU A 63 -15.19 -17.69 12.15
N GLN A 64 -14.05 -17.04 12.00
CA GLN A 64 -12.98 -17.53 11.13
C GLN A 64 -12.51 -18.94 11.51
N VAL A 65 -12.23 -19.19 12.79
CA VAL A 65 -11.80 -20.51 13.28
C VAL A 65 -12.90 -21.56 13.07
N GLN A 66 -14.16 -21.21 13.29
CA GLN A 66 -15.27 -22.12 13.05
C GLN A 66 -15.45 -22.46 11.59
N THR A 67 -15.36 -21.47 10.70
CA THR A 67 -15.43 -21.67 9.25
C THR A 67 -14.33 -22.59 8.76
N LEU A 68 -13.11 -22.43 9.26
CA LEU A 68 -11.98 -23.30 8.92
C LEU A 68 -12.19 -24.77 9.26
N LEU A 69 -12.80 -25.04 10.40
CA LEU A 69 -13.11 -26.42 10.81
C LEU A 69 -14.07 -27.10 9.84
N HIS A 70 -14.91 -26.33 9.15
CA HIS A 70 -15.85 -26.86 8.15
C HIS A 70 -15.22 -27.00 6.74
N LEU A 71 -14.17 -26.24 6.43
CA LEU A 71 -13.64 -26.15 5.08
C LEU A 71 -12.48 -27.11 4.77
N ASP A 72 -11.73 -27.54 5.78
CA ASP A 72 -10.62 -28.46 5.61
C ASP A 72 -10.65 -29.61 6.61
N PRO A 73 -11.12 -30.80 6.18
CA PRO A 73 -11.14 -32.00 7.02
C PRO A 73 -9.76 -32.46 7.51
N GLU A 74 -8.67 -32.17 6.75
CA GLU A 74 -7.32 -32.51 7.20
C GLU A 74 -6.83 -31.58 8.31
N THR A 75 -7.16 -30.30 8.25
CA THR A 75 -6.91 -29.36 9.36
C THR A 75 -7.79 -29.72 10.55
N ALA A 76 -9.02 -30.11 10.32
CA ALA A 76 -9.92 -30.62 11.38
C ALA A 76 -9.39 -31.91 12.03
N ALA A 77 -8.78 -32.81 11.26
CA ALA A 77 -8.18 -34.04 11.77
C ALA A 77 -6.92 -33.81 12.64
N ARG A 78 -6.24 -32.68 12.48
CA ARG A 78 -5.12 -32.26 13.35
C ARG A 78 -5.58 -31.64 14.68
N GLY A 79 -6.85 -31.56 14.88
CA GLY A 79 -7.49 -30.90 16.01
C GLY A 79 -7.87 -29.44 15.73
N PRO A 80 -8.83 -28.90 16.46
CA PRO A 80 -9.32 -27.56 16.25
C PRO A 80 -8.20 -26.54 16.49
N LEU A 81 -8.04 -25.61 15.55
CA LEU A 81 -7.13 -24.48 15.73
C LEU A 81 -7.65 -23.64 16.92
N ALA A 82 -6.88 -23.62 18.00
CA ALA A 82 -7.25 -22.82 19.15
C ALA A 82 -7.20 -21.32 18.78
N ARG A 83 -8.16 -20.55 19.29
CA ARG A 83 -8.18 -19.09 19.12
C ARG A 83 -6.88 -18.44 19.59
N SER A 84 -6.26 -18.95 20.64
CA SER A 84 -4.95 -18.51 21.13
C SER A 84 -3.86 -18.71 20.08
N THR A 85 -3.80 -19.86 19.43
CA THR A 85 -2.81 -20.15 18.37
C THR A 85 -2.90 -19.14 17.23
N TRP A 86 -4.12 -18.76 16.82
CA TRP A 86 -4.32 -17.74 15.81
C TRP A 86 -3.90 -16.35 16.31
N SER A 87 -4.31 -15.99 17.52
CA SER A 87 -3.93 -14.72 18.15
C SER A 87 -2.41 -14.59 18.31
N ASP A 88 -1.73 -15.66 18.71
CA ASP A 88 -0.27 -15.69 18.84
C ASP A 88 0.40 -15.58 17.46
N ALA A 89 -0.17 -16.22 16.43
CA ALA A 89 0.32 -16.12 15.07
C ALA A 89 0.21 -14.71 14.53
N LEU A 90 -0.89 -13.99 14.78
CA LEU A 90 -1.07 -12.59 14.42
C LEU A 90 -0.09 -11.65 15.17
N ALA A 91 0.32 -12.04 16.37
CA ALA A 91 1.25 -11.28 17.20
C ALA A 91 2.72 -11.60 16.92
N SER A 92 3.02 -12.54 16.02
CA SER A 92 4.38 -13.07 15.79
C SER A 92 5.23 -12.12 14.94
N PRO A 93 6.33 -11.56 15.46
CA PRO A 93 7.25 -10.71 14.69
C PRO A 93 7.88 -11.44 13.49
N SER A 94 8.14 -12.75 13.63
CA SER A 94 8.71 -13.55 12.54
C SER A 94 7.74 -13.71 11.37
N ARG A 95 6.44 -13.86 11.65
CA ARG A 95 5.40 -13.88 10.61
C ARG A 95 5.22 -12.52 9.96
N GLU A 96 5.27 -11.46 10.74
CA GLU A 96 5.25 -10.10 10.21
C GLU A 96 6.43 -9.85 9.24
N ALA A 97 7.64 -10.28 9.59
CA ALA A 97 8.80 -10.17 8.72
C ALA A 97 8.59 -10.89 7.38
N VAL A 98 8.05 -12.12 7.42
CA VAL A 98 7.72 -12.87 6.20
C VAL A 98 6.67 -12.17 5.36
N LEU A 99 5.61 -11.62 5.96
CA LEU A 99 4.59 -10.86 5.22
C LEU A 99 5.18 -9.60 4.57
N ARG A 100 6.12 -8.96 5.24
CA ARG A 100 6.83 -7.79 4.71
C ARG A 100 7.64 -8.14 3.46
N ASP A 101 8.29 -9.31 3.44
CA ASP A 101 9.05 -9.79 2.29
C ASP A 101 8.14 -10.33 1.17
N LEU A 102 6.95 -10.80 1.53
CA LEU A 102 5.99 -11.33 0.57
C LEU A 102 5.44 -10.27 -0.39
N VAL A 103 5.18 -9.05 0.08
CA VAL A 103 4.62 -7.98 -0.75
C VAL A 103 5.53 -7.64 -1.94
N PRO A 104 6.84 -7.39 -1.77
CA PRO A 104 7.75 -7.19 -2.90
C PRO A 104 7.82 -8.40 -3.85
N ALA A 105 7.77 -9.62 -3.31
CA ALA A 105 7.77 -10.84 -4.14
C ALA A 105 6.51 -10.95 -4.99
N LEU A 106 5.34 -10.62 -4.45
CA LEU A 106 4.08 -10.55 -5.20
C LEU A 106 4.13 -9.50 -6.30
N VAL A 107 4.69 -8.33 -6.02
CA VAL A 107 4.87 -7.28 -7.03
C VAL A 107 5.74 -7.80 -8.18
N GLN A 108 6.82 -8.53 -7.89
CA GLN A 108 7.67 -9.12 -8.94
C GLN A 108 6.93 -10.15 -9.80
N GLU A 109 6.06 -10.96 -9.21
CA GLU A 109 5.21 -11.89 -9.97
C GLU A 109 4.24 -11.14 -10.89
N THR A 110 3.64 -10.05 -10.40
CA THR A 110 2.68 -9.27 -11.18
C THR A 110 3.33 -8.47 -12.31
N LEU A 111 4.59 -8.03 -12.16
CA LEU A 111 5.36 -7.35 -13.22
C LEU A 111 5.48 -8.19 -14.49
N ALA A 112 5.52 -9.51 -14.36
CA ALA A 112 5.68 -10.43 -15.50
C ALA A 112 4.38 -10.64 -16.30
N VAL A 113 3.22 -10.34 -15.71
CA VAL A 113 1.91 -10.70 -16.29
C VAL A 113 1.03 -9.48 -16.57
N LEU A 114 1.20 -8.38 -15.85
CA LEU A 114 0.32 -7.21 -16.00
C LEU A 114 0.87 -6.22 -17.03
N PRO A 115 0.00 -5.73 -17.93
CA PRO A 115 0.40 -4.71 -18.89
C PRO A 115 0.66 -3.37 -18.20
N ASP A 116 1.57 -2.57 -18.77
CA ASP A 116 1.76 -1.19 -18.35
C ASP A 116 0.55 -0.33 -18.76
N ARG A 117 -0.25 0.06 -17.79
CA ARG A 117 -1.47 0.87 -17.99
C ARG A 117 -1.18 2.30 -18.46
N LEU A 118 0.05 2.76 -18.32
CA LEU A 118 0.45 4.14 -18.63
C LEU A 118 1.37 4.22 -19.86
N ALA A 119 1.59 3.10 -20.57
CA ALA A 119 2.49 3.04 -21.74
C ALA A 119 2.13 4.05 -22.84
N GLY A 120 0.84 4.38 -23.00
CA GLY A 120 0.35 5.31 -24.02
C GLY A 120 0.41 6.79 -23.65
N ILE A 121 0.85 7.18 -22.44
CA ILE A 121 0.85 8.58 -22.01
C ILE A 121 2.10 9.29 -22.54
N PRO A 122 1.92 10.30 -23.43
CA PRO A 122 3.04 11.04 -24.01
C PRO A 122 3.91 11.71 -22.94
N GLY A 123 5.23 11.66 -23.11
CA GLY A 123 6.19 12.31 -22.20
C GLY A 123 6.39 11.64 -20.84
N LEU A 124 5.59 10.63 -20.50
CA LEU A 124 5.74 9.89 -19.26
C LEU A 124 6.93 8.91 -19.33
N GLY A 125 7.17 8.29 -20.48
CA GLY A 125 8.22 7.29 -20.68
C GLY A 125 8.10 6.15 -19.67
N GLU A 126 9.23 5.62 -19.23
CA GLU A 126 9.30 4.51 -18.24
C GLU A 126 9.38 5.00 -16.79
N ARG A 127 9.04 6.25 -16.51
CA ARG A 127 9.10 6.79 -15.14
C ARG A 127 8.22 5.99 -14.21
N PRO A 128 8.69 5.59 -13.01
CA PRO A 128 7.85 5.01 -11.99
C PRO A 128 6.75 6.01 -11.57
N VAL A 129 5.51 5.57 -11.58
CA VAL A 129 4.36 6.40 -11.18
C VAL A 129 3.64 5.73 -10.02
N ARG A 130 3.57 6.43 -8.89
CA ARG A 130 2.97 5.93 -7.65
C ARG A 130 1.93 6.88 -7.12
N ALA A 131 0.81 6.33 -6.67
CA ALA A 131 -0.10 7.03 -5.77
C ALA A 131 0.25 6.66 -4.34
N ILE A 132 0.25 7.65 -3.45
CA ILE A 132 0.51 7.46 -2.02
C ILE A 132 -0.68 8.03 -1.27
N ASP A 133 -1.29 7.21 -0.45
CA ASP A 133 -2.44 7.59 0.35
C ASP A 133 -2.34 7.03 1.77
N GLY A 134 -2.85 7.80 2.70
CA GLY A 134 -2.92 7.45 4.10
C GLY A 134 -4.33 7.07 4.52
N THR A 135 -4.45 6.01 5.28
CA THR A 135 -5.72 5.55 5.84
C THR A 135 -5.54 5.25 7.32
N TYR A 136 -6.55 5.54 8.10
CA TYR A 136 -6.58 5.16 9.51
C TYR A 136 -7.55 4.01 9.72
N GLN A 137 -7.03 2.90 10.21
CA GLN A 137 -7.84 1.74 10.55
C GLN A 137 -8.08 1.72 12.05
N ALA A 138 -9.35 1.84 12.44
CA ALA A 138 -9.75 1.75 13.84
C ALA A 138 -9.57 0.33 14.38
N GLU A 139 -9.09 0.24 15.60
CA GLU A 139 -8.91 -1.01 16.33
C GLU A 139 -9.77 -1.02 17.60
N SER A 140 -9.90 -2.19 18.22
CA SER A 140 -10.58 -2.33 19.50
C SER A 140 -9.95 -1.42 20.57
N ALA A 141 -10.78 -0.83 21.41
CA ALA A 141 -10.33 -0.04 22.56
C ALA A 141 -9.38 -0.80 23.50
N HIS A 142 -9.43 -2.13 23.47
CA HIS A 142 -8.53 -3.00 24.22
C HIS A 142 -7.17 -3.27 23.55
N CYS A 143 -6.95 -2.79 22.32
CA CYS A 143 -5.65 -2.93 21.66
C CYS A 143 -4.57 -2.21 22.46
N ARG A 144 -3.62 -2.97 23.00
CA ARG A 144 -2.51 -2.41 23.79
C ARG A 144 -1.39 -1.82 22.95
N ARG A 145 -1.34 -2.15 21.65
CA ARG A 145 -0.26 -1.73 20.73
C ARG A 145 -0.57 -0.42 20.03
N CYS A 146 -1.83 -0.05 19.97
CA CYS A 146 -2.26 1.17 19.27
C CYS A 146 -2.39 2.34 20.25
N THR A 147 -2.00 3.52 19.78
CA THR A 147 -2.27 4.77 20.48
C THR A 147 -3.61 5.35 20.06
N PRO A 148 -4.29 6.10 20.93
CA PRO A 148 -5.49 6.85 20.54
C PRO A 148 -5.17 7.85 19.42
N ARG A 149 -6.11 8.03 18.50
CA ARG A 149 -6.02 9.09 17.49
C ARG A 149 -6.20 10.44 18.17
N GLN A 150 -5.27 11.38 17.97
CA GLN A 150 -5.41 12.73 18.49
C GLN A 150 -6.46 13.51 17.68
N GLY A 151 -7.34 14.24 18.35
CA GLY A 151 -8.23 15.22 17.73
C GLY A 151 -9.65 14.76 17.38
N GLY A 152 -10.14 13.65 17.91
CA GLY A 152 -11.54 13.23 17.79
C GLY A 152 -12.23 13.12 19.16
N GLU A 153 -13.56 13.31 19.23
CA GLU A 153 -14.33 13.20 20.49
C GLU A 153 -14.20 11.78 21.12
N ASP A 154 -14.14 10.74 20.30
CA ASP A 154 -14.07 9.35 20.76
C ASP A 154 -12.64 8.78 20.80
N ASN A 155 -11.64 9.51 20.38
CA ASN A 155 -10.23 9.09 20.32
C ASN A 155 -10.01 7.58 20.04
N PRO A 156 -10.57 7.02 18.96
CA PRO A 156 -10.47 5.60 18.71
C PRO A 156 -9.00 5.19 18.55
N LYS A 157 -8.64 4.07 19.16
CA LYS A 157 -7.32 3.45 18.91
C LYS A 157 -7.27 2.88 17.51
N GLY A 158 -6.09 2.89 16.88
CA GLY A 158 -5.94 2.30 15.57
C GLY A 158 -4.53 2.40 15.00
N HIS A 159 -4.42 1.94 13.77
CA HIS A 159 -3.20 1.99 12.97
C HIS A 159 -3.31 3.07 11.90
N ALA A 160 -2.25 3.82 11.71
CA ALA A 160 -2.08 4.60 10.49
C ALA A 160 -1.45 3.69 9.42
N LEU A 161 -2.08 3.64 8.26
CA LEU A 161 -1.62 2.90 7.11
C LEU A 161 -1.17 3.90 6.05
N LEU A 162 0.02 3.71 5.49
CA LEU A 162 0.50 4.44 4.33
C LEU A 162 0.67 3.45 3.18
N SER A 163 -0.15 3.58 2.15
CA SER A 163 -0.17 2.70 1.00
C SER A 163 0.56 3.34 -0.18
N PHE A 164 1.42 2.56 -0.83
CA PHE A 164 2.10 2.91 -2.07
C PHE A 164 1.52 2.06 -3.19
N TYR A 165 0.87 2.68 -4.13
CA TYR A 165 0.20 2.02 -5.24
C TYR A 165 0.93 2.30 -6.56
N ASN A 166 1.36 1.26 -7.24
CA ASN A 166 1.99 1.35 -8.55
C ASN A 166 0.92 1.57 -9.62
N LEU A 167 0.84 2.77 -10.17
CA LEU A 167 -0.18 3.12 -11.16
C LEU A 167 0.06 2.48 -12.54
N ARG A 168 1.31 2.14 -12.87
CA ARG A 168 1.59 1.44 -14.12
C ARG A 168 1.03 0.04 -14.13
N LEU A 169 1.18 -0.65 -13.02
CA LEU A 169 0.71 -2.04 -12.87
C LEU A 169 -0.72 -2.11 -12.34
N GLY A 170 -1.19 -1.07 -11.65
CA GLY A 170 -2.48 -1.08 -11.00
C GLY A 170 -2.54 -1.96 -9.75
N VAL A 171 -1.44 -2.07 -9.01
CA VAL A 171 -1.34 -2.90 -7.80
C VAL A 171 -0.68 -2.16 -6.64
N PRO A 172 -1.01 -2.50 -5.37
CA PRO A 172 -0.25 -2.03 -4.24
C PRO A 172 1.19 -2.57 -4.29
N GLU A 173 2.16 -1.69 -4.07
CA GLU A 173 3.59 -1.99 -4.14
C GLU A 173 4.22 -2.11 -2.75
N ASP A 174 3.71 -1.34 -1.81
CA ASP A 174 4.13 -1.38 -0.41
C ASP A 174 3.03 -0.84 0.50
N VAL A 175 3.01 -1.27 1.74
CA VAL A 175 2.12 -0.77 2.79
C VAL A 175 2.91 -0.61 4.07
N ARG A 176 2.84 0.57 4.67
CA ARG A 176 3.43 0.86 5.98
C ARG A 176 2.36 0.98 7.03
N VAL A 177 2.60 0.30 8.12
CA VAL A 177 1.70 0.30 9.28
C VAL A 177 2.41 0.98 10.44
N ASP A 178 1.81 2.02 11.00
CA ASP A 178 2.28 2.65 12.22
C ASP A 178 1.22 2.51 13.31
N THR A 179 1.63 1.95 14.43
CA THR A 179 0.76 1.78 15.61
C THR A 179 0.58 3.07 16.40
N ARG A 180 1.36 4.11 16.07
CA ARG A 180 1.26 5.43 16.68
C ARG A 180 0.36 6.33 15.85
N SER A 181 -0.46 7.13 16.52
CA SER A 181 -1.23 8.17 15.86
C SER A 181 -0.33 9.32 15.39
N ARG A 182 0.32 9.11 14.24
CA ARG A 182 1.19 10.12 13.62
C ARG A 182 0.60 10.61 12.32
N HIS A 183 0.95 11.83 11.97
CA HIS A 183 0.60 12.40 10.68
C HIS A 183 1.30 11.66 9.54
N GLU A 184 0.60 11.42 8.45
CA GLU A 184 1.05 10.63 7.28
C GLU A 184 2.39 11.13 6.71
N THR A 185 2.63 12.43 6.69
CA THR A 185 3.92 13.02 6.26
C THR A 185 5.11 12.54 7.10
N ARG A 186 4.90 12.28 8.40
CA ARG A 186 5.96 11.75 9.26
C ARG A 186 6.26 10.29 8.94
N ILE A 187 5.23 9.50 8.67
CA ILE A 187 5.40 8.09 8.24
C ILE A 187 6.13 8.05 6.91
N LEU A 188 5.77 8.93 5.97
CA LEU A 188 6.44 9.03 4.67
C LEU A 188 7.91 9.43 4.82
N ARG A 189 8.25 10.36 5.71
CA ARG A 189 9.63 10.76 5.97
C ARG A 189 10.46 9.62 6.58
N ASP A 190 9.87 8.82 7.49
CA ASP A 190 10.56 7.66 8.07
C ASP A 190 10.80 6.58 6.99
N TYR A 191 9.77 6.30 6.18
CA TYR A 191 9.89 5.38 5.04
C TYR A 191 11.00 5.79 4.07
N ASP A 192 11.12 7.07 3.82
CA ASP A 192 12.09 7.62 2.89
C ASP A 192 13.55 7.46 3.35
N GLN A 193 13.81 7.20 4.62
CA GLN A 193 15.15 6.85 5.12
C GLN A 193 15.55 5.41 4.78
N GLU A 194 14.62 4.58 4.32
CA GLU A 194 14.95 3.20 3.97
C GLU A 194 15.66 3.14 2.60
N PRO A 195 16.77 2.40 2.45
CA PRO A 195 17.52 2.30 1.20
C PRO A 195 16.68 1.87 -0.01
N GLN A 196 15.70 0.99 0.23
CA GLN A 196 14.79 0.49 -0.80
C GLN A 196 13.85 1.60 -1.32
N ALA A 197 13.40 2.49 -0.44
CA ALA A 197 12.55 3.62 -0.79
C ALA A 197 13.29 4.59 -1.73
N LEU A 198 14.56 4.87 -1.46
CA LEU A 198 15.39 5.75 -2.30
C LEU A 198 15.55 5.21 -3.72
N THR A 199 15.77 3.91 -3.86
CA THR A 199 15.87 3.28 -5.19
C THR A 199 14.56 3.38 -5.97
N ARG A 200 13.44 3.12 -5.31
CA ARG A 200 12.10 3.19 -5.92
C ARG A 200 11.67 4.61 -6.26
N ALA A 201 12.13 5.61 -5.52
CA ALA A 201 11.76 7.01 -5.72
C ALA A 201 12.51 7.67 -6.87
N ARG A 202 13.65 7.14 -7.31
CA ARG A 202 14.51 7.78 -8.32
C ARG A 202 13.75 8.03 -9.63
N ARG A 203 13.74 9.29 -10.10
CA ARG A 203 13.00 9.76 -11.27
C ARG A 203 11.49 9.49 -11.22
N GLY A 204 10.97 9.15 -10.06
CA GLY A 204 9.56 8.81 -9.87
C GLY A 204 8.65 10.01 -9.96
N LEU A 205 7.40 9.72 -10.28
CA LEU A 205 6.29 10.65 -10.21
C LEU A 205 5.36 10.15 -9.09
N TRP A 206 5.20 10.95 -8.05
CA TRP A 206 4.37 10.59 -6.92
C TRP A 206 3.11 11.45 -6.87
N LEU A 207 1.96 10.80 -6.93
CA LEU A 207 0.67 11.43 -6.75
C LEU A 207 0.27 11.30 -5.29
N VAL A 208 0.08 12.43 -4.63
CA VAL A 208 -0.20 12.47 -3.19
C VAL A 208 -1.39 13.37 -2.90
N ASP A 209 -2.11 13.11 -1.81
CA ASP A 209 -3.16 14.03 -1.37
C ASP A 209 -2.53 15.31 -0.79
N ARG A 210 -3.35 16.35 -0.69
CA ARG A 210 -2.97 17.67 -0.11
C ARG A 210 -2.46 17.60 1.33
N ALA A 211 -2.72 16.50 2.04
CA ALA A 211 -2.17 16.25 3.37
C ALA A 211 -0.64 16.11 3.36
N PHE A 212 -0.06 15.72 2.22
CA PHE A 212 1.38 15.53 2.03
C PHE A 212 2.12 16.78 1.53
N ILE A 213 1.47 17.95 1.52
CA ILE A 213 2.14 19.18 1.11
C ILE A 213 3.23 19.55 2.13
N ASP A 214 4.49 19.37 1.71
CA ASP A 214 5.70 19.57 2.47
C ASP A 214 6.80 20.02 1.49
N ALA A 215 6.80 21.30 1.19
CA ALA A 215 7.66 21.85 0.14
C ALA A 215 9.16 21.63 0.41
N PRO A 216 9.70 21.79 1.62
CA PRO A 216 11.10 21.46 1.90
C PRO A 216 11.45 19.99 1.64
N PHE A 217 10.56 19.07 1.97
CA PHE A 217 10.75 17.64 1.68
C PHE A 217 10.74 17.40 0.17
N TRP A 218 9.80 17.99 -0.56
CA TRP A 218 9.71 17.87 -2.02
C TRP A 218 10.95 18.41 -2.72
N ASP A 219 11.46 19.57 -2.30
CA ASP A 219 12.68 20.16 -2.84
C ASP A 219 13.89 19.26 -2.66
N ALA A 220 14.02 18.68 -1.48
CA ALA A 220 15.09 17.74 -1.19
C ALA A 220 15.02 16.50 -2.11
N LYS A 221 13.80 15.96 -2.34
CA LYS A 221 13.60 14.80 -3.21
C LYS A 221 13.79 15.12 -4.69
N GLN A 222 13.34 16.27 -5.14
CA GLN A 222 13.56 16.71 -6.51
C GLN A 222 15.07 16.83 -6.80
N ARG A 223 15.82 17.45 -5.89
CA ARG A 223 17.27 17.62 -6.04
C ARG A 223 18.03 16.29 -5.98
N ALA A 224 17.76 15.46 -5.01
CA ALA A 224 18.51 14.23 -4.76
C ALA A 224 18.16 13.10 -5.75
N LEU A 225 16.88 12.96 -6.09
CA LEU A 225 16.33 11.81 -6.79
C LEU A 225 15.71 12.15 -8.15
N ARG A 226 15.64 13.43 -8.51
CA ARG A 226 14.88 13.93 -9.69
C ARG A 226 13.41 13.46 -9.65
N MET A 227 12.86 13.32 -8.46
CA MET A 227 11.50 12.91 -8.23
C MET A 227 10.58 14.13 -8.33
N THR A 228 9.38 13.91 -8.86
CA THR A 228 8.35 14.96 -8.94
C THR A 228 7.14 14.55 -8.12
N MET A 229 6.60 15.48 -7.35
CA MET A 229 5.34 15.32 -6.64
C MET A 229 4.21 16.00 -7.42
N ILE A 230 3.06 15.34 -7.49
CA ILE A 230 1.81 15.92 -7.98
C ILE A 230 0.79 15.85 -6.87
N THR A 231 0.19 16.97 -6.55
CA THR A 231 -0.87 17.05 -5.54
C THR A 231 -1.90 18.10 -5.92
N ARG A 232 -3.09 17.95 -5.37
CA ARG A 232 -4.09 19.01 -5.42
C ARG A 232 -3.73 20.10 -4.41
N MET A 233 -3.58 21.33 -4.88
CA MET A 233 -3.22 22.46 -4.01
C MET A 233 -4.36 22.83 -3.06
N LYS A 234 -4.02 23.37 -1.89
CA LYS A 234 -4.97 23.98 -0.96
C LYS A 234 -5.53 25.27 -1.56
N SER A 235 -6.68 25.73 -1.08
CA SER A 235 -7.36 26.93 -1.59
C SER A 235 -6.56 28.23 -1.37
N ASN A 236 -5.68 28.23 -0.38
CA ASN A 236 -4.82 29.36 -0.02
C ASN A 236 -3.34 28.94 0.00
N PRO A 237 -2.73 28.67 -1.16
CA PRO A 237 -1.32 28.34 -1.20
C PRO A 237 -0.46 29.55 -0.81
N CYS A 238 0.53 29.33 0.05
CA CYS A 238 1.55 30.36 0.32
C CYS A 238 2.53 30.35 -0.85
N VAL A 239 2.37 31.31 -1.75
CA VAL A 239 3.19 31.48 -2.96
C VAL A 239 3.87 32.83 -2.91
N ASP A 240 5.21 32.82 -3.02
CA ASP A 240 6.02 34.06 -2.99
C ASP A 240 6.10 34.72 -4.36
N SER A 241 6.13 33.92 -5.43
CA SER A 241 6.22 34.43 -6.79
C SER A 241 5.45 33.57 -7.78
N THR A 242 4.93 34.22 -8.82
CA THR A 242 4.22 33.56 -9.93
C THR A 242 4.65 34.13 -11.27
N GLU A 243 4.87 33.25 -12.25
CA GLU A 243 5.13 33.58 -13.63
C GLU A 243 4.16 32.78 -14.51
N GLY A 244 3.47 33.49 -15.40
CA GLY A 244 2.55 32.84 -16.36
C GLY A 244 3.32 32.05 -17.41
N LEU A 245 2.89 30.83 -17.67
CA LEU A 245 3.42 30.01 -18.73
C LEU A 245 2.43 29.95 -19.91
N PRO A 246 2.90 29.91 -21.16
CA PRO A 246 2.04 29.75 -22.31
C PRO A 246 1.40 28.34 -22.29
N ILE A 247 0.10 28.28 -22.53
CA ILE A 247 -0.62 27.03 -22.71
C ILE A 247 -0.54 26.68 -24.20
N ALA A 248 0.16 25.60 -24.54
CA ALA A 248 0.26 25.16 -25.92
C ALA A 248 -1.14 24.74 -26.44
N ALA A 249 -1.38 25.03 -27.72
CA ALA A 249 -2.59 24.60 -28.43
C ALA A 249 -2.50 23.10 -28.76
N ASP A 250 -2.65 22.26 -27.75
CA ASP A 250 -2.60 20.80 -27.83
C ASP A 250 -3.88 20.23 -27.22
N PRO A 251 -4.53 19.23 -27.83
CA PRO A 251 -5.69 18.55 -27.27
C PRO A 251 -5.45 18.03 -25.83
N ALA A 252 -4.22 17.67 -25.48
CA ALA A 252 -3.85 17.27 -24.13
C ALA A 252 -4.02 18.38 -23.08
N ASN A 253 -4.05 19.66 -23.53
CA ASN A 253 -4.25 20.83 -22.67
C ASN A 253 -5.71 21.28 -22.61
N GLU A 254 -6.62 20.54 -23.24
CA GLU A 254 -8.06 20.86 -23.17
C GLU A 254 -8.50 20.90 -21.70
N GLY A 255 -9.10 22.00 -21.27
CA GLY A 255 -9.52 22.22 -19.90
C GLY A 255 -8.48 22.93 -19.02
N VAL A 256 -7.23 23.09 -19.44
CA VAL A 256 -6.25 23.91 -18.72
C VAL A 256 -6.66 25.39 -18.85
N ILE A 257 -6.94 26.02 -17.71
CA ILE A 257 -7.34 27.42 -17.62
C ILE A 257 -6.13 28.33 -17.38
N ARG A 258 -5.19 27.85 -16.57
CA ARG A 258 -4.01 28.61 -16.16
C ARG A 258 -2.84 27.67 -15.92
N ASP A 259 -1.69 28.07 -16.33
CA ASP A 259 -0.42 27.39 -16.11
C ASP A 259 0.59 28.39 -15.57
N LEU A 260 1.10 28.14 -14.38
CA LEU A 260 1.98 29.05 -13.67
C LEU A 260 3.23 28.33 -13.19
N ARG A 261 4.36 28.99 -13.33
CA ARG A 261 5.56 28.69 -12.55
C ARG A 261 5.46 29.42 -11.21
N VAL A 262 5.62 28.69 -10.11
CA VAL A 262 5.44 29.24 -8.77
C VAL A 262 6.61 28.87 -7.86
N THR A 263 6.93 29.77 -6.92
CA THR A 263 7.81 29.48 -5.78
C THR A 263 6.95 29.48 -4.53
N LEU A 264 6.94 28.38 -3.79
CA LEU A 264 6.21 28.30 -2.52
C LEU A 264 7.05 28.92 -1.40
N THR A 265 6.42 29.59 -0.44
CA THR A 265 7.08 30.34 0.65
C THR A 265 8.11 29.53 1.43
N SER A 266 7.93 28.24 1.56
CA SER A 266 8.88 27.35 2.26
C SER A 266 9.77 26.53 1.31
N SER A 267 9.76 26.83 0.00
CA SER A 267 10.46 26.11 -1.05
C SER A 267 11.62 26.91 -1.61
N GLN A 268 12.69 26.23 -1.96
CA GLN A 268 13.80 26.82 -2.73
C GLN A 268 13.74 26.40 -4.22
N ALA A 269 12.79 25.56 -4.56
CA ALA A 269 12.58 25.08 -5.92
C ALA A 269 11.37 25.76 -6.57
N THR A 270 11.37 25.72 -7.88
CA THR A 270 10.26 26.21 -8.70
C THR A 270 9.31 25.05 -9.00
N TRP A 271 8.03 25.28 -8.81
CA TRP A 271 6.97 24.31 -9.05
C TRP A 271 6.04 24.79 -10.15
N ARG A 272 5.25 23.89 -10.71
CA ARG A 272 4.22 24.20 -11.69
C ARG A 272 2.84 24.10 -11.04
N LEU A 273 2.04 25.16 -11.13
CA LEU A 273 0.68 25.20 -10.66
C LEU A 273 -0.28 25.30 -11.84
N ILE A 274 -1.06 24.26 -12.04
CA ILE A 274 -2.01 24.16 -13.15
C ILE A 274 -3.42 24.28 -12.59
N THR A 275 -4.19 25.24 -13.14
CA THR A 275 -5.63 25.33 -12.89
C THR A 275 -6.35 24.62 -14.03
N TYR A 276 -7.16 23.65 -13.68
CA TYR A 276 -7.88 22.83 -14.64
C TYR A 276 -9.39 22.85 -14.36
N ARG A 277 -10.20 22.93 -15.43
CA ARG A 277 -11.64 22.78 -15.34
C ARG A 277 -12.00 21.31 -15.45
N ALA A 278 -12.50 20.73 -14.37
CA ALA A 278 -13.08 19.39 -14.42
C ALA A 278 -14.33 19.42 -15.32
N ARG A 279 -14.50 18.40 -16.12
CA ARG A 279 -15.73 18.17 -16.91
C ARG A 279 -16.82 17.64 -16.01
#